data_64e9afd36730be44b1c8e15d8672437e
#
_entry.id   64e9afd36730be44b1c8e15d8672437e
#
_cell.length_a   1.000
_cell.length_b   1.000
_cell.length_c   1.000
_cell.angle_alpha   90.00
_cell.angle_beta   90.00
_cell.angle_gamma   90.00
#
_symmetry.space_group_name_H-M   'P 1'
#
loop_
_entity.id
_entity.type
_entity.pdbx_description
1 polymer ?
#
loop_
_entity_poly.entity_id
_entity_poly.type
_entity_poly.pdbx_seq_one_letter_code
_entity_poly.pdbx_strand_id
1 'polypeptide(L)'
;MALLNMGMSLAVAPDRSVASMAIFIRIASGFLVTAGAYRLLHLPPIQKRTRVLRWLLVAGATVAMLLLTLAPFHLMGIGLGVVWMGQDLLGEVLPRVAVGLFWCSAAFTLESLERAVATEVQLAQAKTEAARKEAHALQMEAAAYEHEVHRLQAQMNPHFLFNALNTIAACKENPDEVSRVTQDLADFLRSALRDNRSLEPLSRELGNLEKYLAVQQARFGERLTCRIACDRAARGVMVPPLIVQPLLENAIAYGMQTSEMPLRIDVTAKVHNGQLSVSVTNSGRWVSPNTLTNPGTGLATLRKRLGLLAGPEASVQVDPGEGFVQVLVQVPADLTAASPSEPNPSTPELVS
;
A
#
# COMPACT_ATOMS: atom_id res chain seq x y z
N MET A 1 -54.72 -21.13 75.66
CA MET A 1 -53.76 -20.60 74.73
C MET A 1 -54.42 -19.94 73.52
N ALA A 2 -55.50 -20.42 72.99
CA ALA A 2 -56.18 -19.80 71.82
C ALA A 2 -56.85 -18.43 72.13
N LEU A 3 -57.31 -18.19 73.34
CA LEU A 3 -57.89 -16.91 73.76
C LEU A 3 -56.88 -15.79 74.02
N LEU A 4 -55.63 -16.13 74.38
CA LEU A 4 -54.52 -15.13 74.52
C LEU A 4 -54.06 -14.63 73.14
N ASN A 5 -54.14 -15.46 72.13
CA ASN A 5 -53.79 -15.05 70.77
C ASN A 5 -54.84 -14.15 70.10
N MET A 6 -56.13 -14.28 70.50
CA MET A 6 -57.18 -13.40 69.95
C MET A 6 -57.15 -12.00 70.58
N GLY A 7 -56.73 -11.88 71.84
CA GLY A 7 -56.66 -10.58 72.49
C GLY A 7 -55.51 -9.66 72.05
N MET A 8 -54.45 -10.23 71.60
CA MET A 8 -53.26 -9.44 71.04
C MET A 8 -53.47 -9.05 69.59
N SER A 9 -54.39 -9.67 68.89
CA SER A 9 -54.65 -9.30 67.48
C SER A 9 -55.60 -8.09 67.37
N LEU A 10 -56.19 -7.61 68.45
CA LEU A 10 -57.14 -6.48 68.42
C LEU A 10 -56.53 -5.15 68.87
N ALA A 11 -55.30 -5.13 69.31
CA ALA A 11 -54.66 -3.89 69.66
C ALA A 11 -53.80 -3.40 68.43
N VAL A 12 -54.43 -2.46 67.73
CA VAL A 12 -53.85 -1.67 66.66
C VAL A 12 -53.90 -2.35 65.29
N ALA A 13 -55.11 -2.40 64.69
CA ALA A 13 -55.24 -2.35 63.25
C ALA A 13 -54.66 -0.94 62.79
N PRO A 14 -53.53 -0.84 62.12
CA PRO A 14 -53.11 0.45 61.72
C PRO A 14 -54.10 1.07 60.77
N ASP A 15 -54.43 2.37 61.00
CA ASP A 15 -55.28 3.13 60.12
C ASP A 15 -54.87 2.87 58.69
N ARG A 16 -55.81 2.69 57.76
CA ARG A 16 -55.59 2.34 56.37
C ARG A 16 -54.58 3.34 55.71
N SER A 17 -54.54 4.57 56.16
CA SER A 17 -53.61 5.62 55.77
C SER A 17 -52.19 5.30 56.18
N VAL A 18 -51.96 4.77 57.37
CA VAL A 18 -50.61 4.39 57.86
C VAL A 18 -50.09 3.15 57.11
N ALA A 19 -50.96 2.18 56.86
CA ALA A 19 -50.56 1.00 56.05
C ALA A 19 -50.23 1.36 54.63
N SER A 20 -51.03 2.22 54.01
CA SER A 20 -50.75 2.71 52.65
C SER A 20 -49.38 3.49 52.52
N MET A 21 -49.15 4.33 53.53
CA MET A 21 -47.88 5.09 53.59
C MET A 21 -46.65 4.19 53.81
N ALA A 22 -46.79 3.16 54.66
CA ALA A 22 -45.77 2.16 54.87
C ALA A 22 -45.44 1.37 53.59
N ILE A 23 -46.46 0.96 52.82
CA ILE A 23 -46.32 0.30 51.52
C ILE A 23 -45.59 1.23 50.51
N PHE A 24 -46.01 2.49 50.45
CA PHE A 24 -45.39 3.47 49.56
C PHE A 24 -43.91 3.69 49.89
N ILE A 25 -43.58 3.86 51.17
CA ILE A 25 -42.20 4.01 51.63
C ILE A 25 -41.35 2.77 51.29
N ARG A 26 -41.93 1.58 51.40
CA ARG A 26 -41.29 0.31 51.03
C ARG A 26 -40.96 0.23 49.54
N ILE A 27 -41.93 0.57 48.67
CA ILE A 27 -41.73 0.58 47.23
C ILE A 27 -40.67 1.63 46.83
N ALA A 28 -40.78 2.83 47.39
CA ALA A 28 -39.82 3.92 47.13
C ALA A 28 -38.39 3.58 47.58
N SER A 29 -38.23 2.96 48.75
CA SER A 29 -36.90 2.52 49.25
C SER A 29 -36.31 1.43 48.38
N GLY A 30 -37.11 0.47 47.88
CA GLY A 30 -36.64 -0.56 46.93
C GLY A 30 -36.16 0.04 45.62
N PHE A 31 -36.87 1.04 45.11
CA PHE A 31 -36.47 1.75 43.89
C PHE A 31 -35.17 2.55 44.09
N LEU A 32 -35.00 3.23 45.22
CA LEU A 32 -33.79 3.98 45.57
C LEU A 32 -32.57 3.05 45.70
N VAL A 33 -32.75 1.86 46.29
CA VAL A 33 -31.66 0.86 46.41
C VAL A 33 -31.21 0.39 45.03
N THR A 34 -32.14 0.07 44.14
CA THR A 34 -31.84 -0.39 42.79
C THR A 34 -31.18 0.70 41.94
N ALA A 35 -31.70 1.93 42.00
CA ALA A 35 -31.12 3.07 41.32
C ALA A 35 -29.71 3.40 41.84
N GLY A 36 -29.50 3.28 43.16
CA GLY A 36 -28.18 3.46 43.77
C GLY A 36 -27.17 2.40 43.35
N ALA A 37 -27.57 1.12 43.34
CA ALA A 37 -26.73 0.02 42.88
C ALA A 37 -26.35 0.16 41.38
N TYR A 38 -27.29 0.56 40.52
CA TYR A 38 -27.06 0.84 39.12
C TYR A 38 -26.06 2.00 38.92
N ARG A 39 -26.22 3.11 39.66
CA ARG A 39 -25.25 4.23 39.60
C ARG A 39 -23.88 3.83 40.09
N LEU A 40 -23.75 3.03 41.12
CA LEU A 40 -22.47 2.53 41.64
C LEU A 40 -21.71 1.70 40.57
N LEU A 41 -22.42 0.86 39.80
CA LEU A 41 -21.82 0.07 38.72
C LEU A 41 -21.19 0.94 37.65
N HIS A 42 -21.71 2.13 37.42
CA HIS A 42 -21.30 3.03 36.35
C HIS A 42 -20.26 4.09 36.79
N LEU A 43 -19.84 4.07 38.06
CA LEU A 43 -18.78 4.98 38.53
C LEU A 43 -17.44 4.61 37.89
N PRO A 44 -16.68 5.60 37.34
CA PRO A 44 -15.41 5.36 36.67
C PRO A 44 -14.38 4.53 37.45
N PRO A 45 -14.21 4.72 38.78
CA PRO A 45 -13.26 3.93 39.55
C PRO A 45 -13.69 2.46 39.69
N ILE A 46 -14.99 2.15 39.62
CA ILE A 46 -15.52 0.78 39.74
C ILE A 46 -15.47 0.07 38.38
N GLN A 47 -15.66 0.78 37.28
CA GLN A 47 -15.56 0.21 35.92
C GLN A 47 -14.18 -0.31 35.60
N LYS A 48 -13.12 0.27 36.18
CA LYS A 48 -11.71 -0.16 36.00
C LYS A 48 -11.31 -1.41 36.80
N ARG A 49 -12.16 -1.88 37.72
CA ARG A 49 -11.86 -3.03 38.55
C ARG A 49 -12.27 -4.35 37.93
N THR A 50 -11.68 -5.47 38.43
CA THR A 50 -12.02 -6.80 37.94
C THR A 50 -13.51 -7.08 38.13
N ARG A 51 -14.14 -7.84 37.21
CA ARG A 51 -15.58 -8.13 37.20
C ARG A 51 -16.11 -8.63 38.57
N VAL A 52 -15.38 -9.59 39.16
CA VAL A 52 -15.76 -10.18 40.43
C VAL A 52 -15.83 -9.13 41.54
N LEU A 53 -14.84 -8.25 41.63
CA LEU A 53 -14.79 -7.21 42.64
C LEU A 53 -15.90 -6.16 42.45
N ARG A 54 -16.29 -5.84 41.22
CA ARG A 54 -17.41 -4.94 40.93
C ARG A 54 -18.72 -5.53 41.43
N TRP A 55 -18.99 -6.80 41.15
CA TRP A 55 -20.20 -7.49 41.58
C TRP A 55 -20.23 -7.67 43.09
N LEU A 56 -19.12 -7.98 43.73
CA LEU A 56 -18.99 -8.05 45.17
C LEU A 56 -19.29 -6.69 45.85
N LEU A 57 -18.78 -5.59 45.28
CA LEU A 57 -19.06 -4.25 45.79
C LEU A 57 -20.52 -3.87 45.65
N VAL A 58 -21.14 -4.20 44.51
CA VAL A 58 -22.59 -3.96 44.29
C VAL A 58 -23.44 -4.82 45.20
N ALA A 59 -23.15 -6.10 45.37
CA ALA A 59 -23.84 -6.99 46.28
C ALA A 59 -23.70 -6.49 47.73
N GLY A 60 -22.50 -6.11 48.16
CA GLY A 60 -22.28 -5.54 49.48
C GLY A 60 -23.01 -4.21 49.71
N ALA A 61 -23.02 -3.32 48.72
CA ALA A 61 -23.77 -2.06 48.80
C ALA A 61 -25.27 -2.30 48.85
N THR A 62 -25.77 -3.28 48.09
CA THR A 62 -27.21 -3.67 48.12
C THR A 62 -27.63 -4.21 49.47
N VAL A 63 -26.80 -5.09 50.08
CA VAL A 63 -27.04 -5.61 51.42
C VAL A 63 -26.97 -4.51 52.50
N ALA A 64 -25.97 -3.64 52.41
CA ALA A 64 -25.85 -2.52 53.36
C ALA A 64 -27.04 -1.56 53.30
N MET A 65 -27.51 -1.28 52.06
CA MET A 65 -28.66 -0.42 51.83
C MET A 65 -29.98 -1.06 52.29
N LEU A 66 -30.09 -2.40 52.13
CA LEU A 66 -31.20 -3.18 52.68
C LEU A 66 -31.26 -3.10 54.20
N LEU A 67 -30.11 -3.27 54.88
CA LEU A 67 -30.01 -3.15 56.32
C LEU A 67 -30.35 -1.74 56.81
N LEU A 68 -29.89 -0.70 56.12
CA LEU A 68 -30.18 0.70 56.44
C LEU A 68 -31.68 1.02 56.29
N THR A 69 -32.40 0.39 55.37
CA THR A 69 -33.86 0.59 55.17
C THR A 69 -34.68 -0.19 56.17
N LEU A 70 -34.17 -1.30 56.71
CA LEU A 70 -34.86 -2.12 57.72
C LEU A 70 -34.67 -1.59 59.16
N ALA A 71 -33.47 -1.05 59.46
CA ALA A 71 -33.10 -0.56 60.79
C ALA A 71 -34.07 0.50 61.39
N PRO A 72 -34.51 1.53 60.63
CA PRO A 72 -35.45 2.53 61.13
C PRO A 72 -36.82 1.93 61.51
N PHE A 73 -37.29 0.95 60.75
CA PHE A 73 -38.57 0.29 61.01
C PHE A 73 -38.53 -0.56 62.31
N HIS A 74 -37.39 -1.25 62.53
CA HIS A 74 -37.22 -1.99 63.78
C HIS A 74 -37.08 -1.07 64.95
N LEU A 75 -36.34 0.03 64.83
CA LEU A 75 -36.19 1.02 65.93
C LEU A 75 -37.52 1.70 66.23
N MET A 76 -38.34 2.04 65.21
CA MET A 76 -39.65 2.65 65.37
C MET A 76 -40.62 1.68 65.97
N GLY A 77 -40.58 0.36 65.63
CA GLY A 77 -41.37 -0.69 66.24
C GLY A 77 -41.06 -0.88 67.70
N ILE A 78 -39.78 -0.84 68.13
CA ILE A 78 -39.39 -0.95 69.52
C ILE A 78 -39.87 0.28 70.33
N GLY A 79 -39.79 1.50 69.71
CA GLY A 79 -40.23 2.74 70.34
C GLY A 79 -41.77 2.80 70.53
N LEU A 80 -42.55 2.08 69.76
CA LEU A 80 -43.99 2.01 69.83
C LEU A 80 -44.50 0.79 70.60
N GLY A 81 -43.64 -0.01 71.24
CA GLY A 81 -44.01 -1.21 71.98
C GLY A 81 -44.54 -2.37 71.14
N VAL A 82 -44.38 -2.31 69.78
CA VAL A 82 -44.81 -3.35 68.89
C VAL A 82 -43.66 -4.33 68.68
N VAL A 83 -43.72 -5.48 69.37
CA VAL A 83 -42.77 -6.59 69.16
C VAL A 83 -43.13 -7.30 67.88
N TRP A 84 -42.41 -7.03 66.83
CA TRP A 84 -42.51 -7.78 65.59
C TRP A 84 -41.92 -9.18 65.78
N MET A 85 -42.80 -10.19 65.89
CA MET A 85 -42.34 -11.57 65.98
C MET A 85 -41.73 -12.04 64.68
N GLY A 86 -40.67 -12.83 64.78
CA GLY A 86 -39.74 -13.22 63.68
C GLY A 86 -40.31 -13.87 62.45
N GLN A 87 -41.61 -14.07 62.31
CA GLN A 87 -42.26 -14.60 61.11
C GLN A 87 -42.40 -13.55 60.02
N ASP A 88 -42.46 -12.27 60.32
CA ASP A 88 -42.62 -11.19 59.37
C ASP A 88 -41.24 -10.79 58.70
N LEU A 89 -40.12 -11.09 59.35
CA LEU A 89 -38.81 -10.77 58.83
C LEU A 89 -38.53 -11.50 57.51
N LEU A 90 -38.88 -12.78 57.40
CA LEU A 90 -38.73 -13.58 56.17
C LEU A 90 -39.66 -13.08 55.07
N GLY A 91 -40.89 -12.70 55.37
CA GLY A 91 -41.83 -12.14 54.40
C GLY A 91 -41.42 -10.79 53.87
N GLU A 92 -40.64 -10.03 54.63
CA GLU A 92 -40.13 -8.71 54.20
C GLU A 92 -38.78 -8.76 53.51
N VAL A 93 -37.88 -9.62 53.96
CA VAL A 93 -36.49 -9.69 53.39
C VAL A 93 -36.46 -10.44 52.06
N LEU A 94 -37.18 -11.56 51.95
CA LEU A 94 -37.17 -12.40 50.75
C LEU A 94 -37.61 -11.67 49.48
N PRO A 95 -38.71 -10.91 49.43
CA PRO A 95 -39.11 -10.17 48.23
C PRO A 95 -38.09 -9.11 47.82
N ARG A 96 -37.45 -8.42 48.80
CA ARG A 96 -36.43 -7.40 48.49
C ARG A 96 -35.15 -8.01 47.96
N VAL A 97 -34.72 -9.14 48.50
CA VAL A 97 -33.59 -9.91 47.97
C VAL A 97 -33.88 -10.41 46.57
N ALA A 98 -35.09 -10.94 46.31
CA ALA A 98 -35.51 -11.39 44.97
C ALA A 98 -35.50 -10.25 43.95
N VAL A 99 -36.02 -9.07 44.29
CA VAL A 99 -35.99 -7.88 43.45
C VAL A 99 -34.51 -7.44 43.17
N GLY A 100 -33.69 -7.44 44.21
CA GLY A 100 -32.25 -7.12 44.06
C GLY A 100 -31.53 -8.10 43.13
N LEU A 101 -31.77 -9.40 43.28
CA LEU A 101 -31.19 -10.43 42.39
C LEU A 101 -31.73 -10.32 40.96
N PHE A 102 -33.00 -10.03 40.78
CA PHE A 102 -33.58 -9.78 39.47
C PHE A 102 -32.87 -8.62 38.75
N TRP A 103 -32.71 -7.47 39.44
CA TRP A 103 -32.03 -6.32 38.84
C TRP A 103 -30.56 -6.58 38.60
N CYS A 104 -29.85 -7.29 39.47
CA CYS A 104 -28.48 -7.69 39.23
C CYS A 104 -28.35 -8.61 38.01
N SER A 105 -29.27 -9.58 37.88
CA SER A 105 -29.31 -10.45 36.69
C SER A 105 -29.62 -9.69 35.41
N ALA A 106 -30.60 -8.78 35.44
CA ALA A 106 -30.94 -7.94 34.31
C ALA A 106 -29.75 -7.02 33.88
N ALA A 107 -29.08 -6.39 34.82
CA ALA A 107 -27.92 -5.55 34.56
C ALA A 107 -26.77 -6.38 33.98
N PHE A 108 -26.54 -7.58 34.51
CA PHE A 108 -25.49 -8.48 33.98
C PHE A 108 -25.79 -8.92 32.54
N THR A 109 -27.06 -9.28 32.24
CA THR A 109 -27.44 -9.67 30.87
C THR A 109 -27.30 -8.52 29.88
N LEU A 110 -27.74 -7.31 30.27
CA LEU A 110 -27.54 -6.11 29.43
C LEU A 110 -26.07 -5.83 29.16
N GLU A 111 -25.23 -5.85 30.20
CA GLU A 111 -23.78 -5.62 30.04
C GLU A 111 -23.11 -6.71 29.18
N SER A 112 -23.56 -7.96 29.29
CA SER A 112 -23.05 -9.06 28.47
C SER A 112 -23.49 -8.92 27.01
N LEU A 113 -24.70 -8.47 26.76
CA LEU A 113 -25.22 -8.21 25.41
C LEU A 113 -24.50 -7.04 24.73
N GLU A 114 -24.31 -5.92 25.43
CA GLU A 114 -23.56 -4.78 24.92
C GLU A 114 -22.14 -5.17 24.52
N ARG A 115 -21.47 -6.01 25.33
CA ARG A 115 -20.13 -6.52 25.00
C ARG A 115 -20.13 -7.46 23.80
N ALA A 116 -21.13 -8.34 23.70
CA ALA A 116 -21.26 -9.22 22.55
C ALA A 116 -21.41 -8.42 21.26
N VAL A 117 -22.30 -7.42 21.27
CA VAL A 117 -22.48 -6.51 20.13
C VAL A 117 -21.20 -5.73 19.81
N ALA A 118 -20.51 -5.19 20.83
CA ALA A 118 -19.26 -4.45 20.62
C ALA A 118 -18.17 -5.33 20.00
N THR A 119 -18.06 -6.59 20.45
CA THR A 119 -17.08 -7.54 19.87
C THR A 119 -17.42 -7.93 18.43
N GLU A 120 -18.70 -8.12 18.10
CA GLU A 120 -19.13 -8.37 16.72
C GLU A 120 -18.81 -7.19 15.79
N VAL A 121 -19.10 -5.97 16.24
CA VAL A 121 -18.78 -4.75 15.48
C VAL A 121 -17.27 -4.64 15.24
N GLN A 122 -16.45 -4.86 16.28
CA GLN A 122 -14.99 -4.84 16.14
C GLN A 122 -14.49 -5.92 15.16
N LEU A 123 -15.04 -7.13 15.24
CA LEU A 123 -14.68 -8.21 14.32
C LEU A 123 -15.09 -7.89 12.88
N ALA A 124 -16.28 -7.32 12.68
CA ALA A 124 -16.74 -6.88 11.36
C ALA A 124 -15.84 -5.77 10.79
N GLN A 125 -15.45 -4.79 11.61
CA GLN A 125 -14.53 -3.73 11.22
C GLN A 125 -13.15 -4.29 10.86
N ALA A 126 -12.60 -5.19 11.66
CA ALA A 126 -11.32 -5.83 11.39
C ALA A 126 -11.34 -6.63 10.07
N LYS A 127 -12.42 -7.35 9.79
CA LYS A 127 -12.60 -8.09 8.52
C LYS A 127 -12.68 -7.13 7.32
N THR A 128 -13.41 -6.03 7.43
CA THR A 128 -13.51 -5.04 6.35
C THR A 128 -12.18 -4.34 6.10
N GLU A 129 -11.43 -4.04 7.14
CA GLU A 129 -10.09 -3.45 7.01
C GLU A 129 -9.08 -4.43 6.38
N ALA A 130 -9.11 -5.70 6.79
CA ALA A 130 -8.29 -6.74 6.17
C ALA A 130 -8.61 -6.91 4.67
N ALA A 131 -9.89 -6.98 4.31
CA ALA A 131 -10.32 -7.06 2.91
C ALA A 131 -9.90 -5.82 2.08
N ARG A 132 -9.95 -4.62 2.68
CA ARG A 132 -9.47 -3.39 2.01
C ARG A 132 -7.96 -3.42 1.79
N LYS A 133 -7.17 -3.88 2.76
CA LYS A 133 -5.72 -4.02 2.60
C LYS A 133 -5.37 -5.04 1.52
N GLU A 134 -6.06 -6.16 1.47
CA GLU A 134 -5.88 -7.18 0.42
C GLU A 134 -6.25 -6.65 -0.96
N ALA A 135 -7.40 -6.00 -1.11
CA ALA A 135 -7.80 -5.36 -2.36
C ALA A 135 -6.80 -4.29 -2.83
N HIS A 136 -6.27 -3.47 -1.92
CA HIS A 136 -5.26 -2.47 -2.22
C HIS A 136 -3.93 -3.13 -2.67
N ALA A 137 -3.52 -4.21 -2.02
CA ALA A 137 -2.31 -4.96 -2.41
C ALA A 137 -2.45 -5.54 -3.82
N LEU A 138 -3.61 -6.14 -4.16
CA LEU A 138 -3.90 -6.64 -5.51
C LEU A 138 -3.93 -5.52 -6.56
N GLN A 139 -4.46 -4.35 -6.22
CA GLN A 139 -4.44 -3.18 -7.13
C GLN A 139 -3.01 -2.69 -7.39
N MET A 140 -2.17 -2.63 -6.36
CA MET A 140 -0.77 -2.24 -6.52
C MET A 140 0.01 -3.25 -7.36
N GLU A 141 -0.25 -4.54 -7.17
CA GLU A 141 0.35 -5.60 -7.98
C GLU A 141 -0.09 -5.50 -9.45
N ALA A 142 -1.40 -5.34 -9.71
CA ALA A 142 -1.92 -5.14 -11.06
C ALA A 142 -1.31 -3.90 -11.74
N ALA A 143 -1.22 -2.77 -11.03
CA ALA A 143 -0.58 -1.56 -11.55
C ALA A 143 0.92 -1.78 -11.85
N ALA A 144 1.63 -2.55 -11.01
CA ALA A 144 3.02 -2.90 -11.26
C ALA A 144 3.17 -3.77 -12.52
N TYR A 145 2.27 -4.73 -12.76
CA TYR A 145 2.24 -5.52 -13.99
C TYR A 145 1.92 -4.66 -15.22
N GLU A 146 0.97 -3.75 -15.14
CA GLU A 146 0.67 -2.83 -16.24
C GLU A 146 1.88 -1.94 -16.57
N HIS A 147 2.54 -1.39 -15.57
CA HIS A 147 3.76 -0.61 -15.76
C HIS A 147 4.88 -1.43 -16.40
N GLU A 148 5.04 -2.69 -16.00
CA GLU A 148 6.04 -3.58 -16.59
C GLU A 148 5.71 -3.92 -18.05
N VAL A 149 4.45 -4.22 -18.36
CA VAL A 149 3.98 -4.43 -19.75
C VAL A 149 4.20 -3.19 -20.60
N HIS A 150 3.84 -2.00 -20.11
CA HIS A 150 4.11 -0.75 -20.81
C HIS A 150 5.61 -0.48 -21.00
N ARG A 151 6.42 -0.80 -20.01
CA ARG A 151 7.88 -0.70 -20.10
C ARG A 151 8.44 -1.62 -21.20
N LEU A 152 7.97 -2.86 -21.25
CA LEU A 152 8.38 -3.82 -22.29
C LEU A 152 7.92 -3.38 -23.68
N GLN A 153 6.70 -2.87 -23.82
CA GLN A 153 6.19 -2.32 -25.06
C GLN A 153 6.97 -1.08 -25.53
N ALA A 154 7.38 -0.20 -24.59
CA ALA A 154 8.17 0.99 -24.90
C ALA A 154 9.59 0.64 -25.37
N GLN A 155 10.13 -0.51 -24.98
CA GLN A 155 11.44 -1.00 -25.45
C GLN A 155 11.40 -1.50 -26.89
N MET A 156 10.23 -1.91 -27.38
CA MET A 156 10.04 -2.32 -28.76
C MET A 156 9.42 -1.16 -29.53
N ASN A 157 10.19 -0.51 -30.41
CA ASN A 157 9.65 0.50 -31.31
C ASN A 157 8.62 -0.15 -32.27
N PRO A 158 7.28 0.05 -32.06
CA PRO A 158 6.27 -0.62 -32.89
C PRO A 158 6.43 -0.31 -34.38
N HIS A 159 6.84 0.90 -34.69
CA HIS A 159 7.08 1.34 -36.05
C HIS A 159 8.27 0.60 -36.70
N PHE A 160 9.30 0.27 -35.93
CA PHE A 160 10.39 -0.58 -36.42
C PHE A 160 9.88 -1.98 -36.79
N LEU A 161 9.08 -2.60 -35.89
CA LEU A 161 8.50 -3.93 -36.14
C LEU A 161 7.62 -3.98 -37.38
N PHE A 162 6.70 -3.01 -37.54
CA PHE A 162 5.87 -2.92 -38.75
C PHE A 162 6.71 -2.75 -40.00
N ASN A 163 7.76 -1.93 -39.95
CA ASN A 163 8.64 -1.73 -41.10
C ASN A 163 9.48 -2.98 -41.42
N ALA A 164 9.95 -3.71 -40.42
CA ALA A 164 10.68 -4.98 -40.62
C ALA A 164 9.78 -6.04 -41.26
N LEU A 165 8.53 -6.19 -40.77
CA LEU A 165 7.55 -7.13 -41.36
C LEU A 165 7.20 -6.73 -42.78
N ASN A 166 7.04 -5.45 -43.10
CA ASN A 166 6.80 -4.98 -44.46
C ASN A 166 8.01 -5.26 -45.36
N THR A 167 9.24 -5.14 -44.83
CA THR A 167 10.46 -5.49 -45.57
C THR A 167 10.49 -6.98 -45.90
N ILE A 168 10.21 -7.85 -44.91
CA ILE A 168 10.12 -9.30 -45.13
C ILE A 168 9.08 -9.62 -46.23
N ALA A 169 7.91 -8.98 -46.18
CA ALA A 169 6.86 -9.16 -47.17
C ALA A 169 7.29 -8.67 -48.58
N ALA A 170 8.11 -7.61 -48.64
CA ALA A 170 8.64 -7.10 -49.91
C ALA A 170 9.71 -8.02 -50.53
N CYS A 171 10.49 -8.72 -49.70
CA CYS A 171 11.53 -9.67 -50.15
C CYS A 171 10.97 -11.05 -50.56
N LYS A 172 9.64 -11.22 -50.69
CA LYS A 172 8.96 -12.52 -50.93
C LYS A 172 9.51 -13.33 -52.11
N GLU A 173 10.11 -12.68 -53.09
CA GLU A 173 10.66 -13.33 -54.30
C GLU A 173 12.09 -13.86 -54.04
N ASN A 174 12.74 -13.49 -52.91
CA ASN A 174 14.05 -13.97 -52.50
C ASN A 174 13.98 -14.69 -51.17
N PRO A 175 13.79 -16.04 -51.15
CA PRO A 175 13.64 -16.81 -49.90
C PRO A 175 14.82 -16.72 -48.98
N ASP A 176 16.05 -16.61 -49.48
CA ASP A 176 17.26 -16.48 -48.69
C ASP A 176 17.27 -15.16 -47.94
N GLU A 177 16.86 -14.08 -48.59
CA GLU A 177 16.77 -12.77 -47.97
C GLU A 177 15.64 -12.70 -46.96
N VAL A 178 14.48 -13.29 -47.23
CA VAL A 178 13.40 -13.45 -46.23
C VAL A 178 13.91 -14.17 -44.99
N SER A 179 14.62 -15.29 -45.17
CA SER A 179 15.17 -16.07 -44.05
C SER A 179 16.16 -15.25 -43.23
N ARG A 180 17.07 -14.56 -43.88
CA ARG A 180 18.09 -13.71 -43.26
C ARG A 180 17.47 -12.58 -42.47
N VAL A 181 16.57 -11.78 -43.05
CA VAL A 181 15.93 -10.65 -42.39
C VAL A 181 15.05 -11.12 -41.20
N THR A 182 14.37 -12.25 -41.38
CA THR A 182 13.57 -12.85 -40.30
C THR A 182 14.46 -13.29 -39.13
N GLN A 183 15.62 -13.90 -39.42
CA GLN A 183 16.56 -14.32 -38.39
C GLN A 183 17.16 -13.11 -37.66
N ASP A 184 17.59 -12.08 -38.40
CA ASP A 184 18.15 -10.85 -37.83
C ASP A 184 17.11 -10.15 -36.95
N LEU A 185 15.86 -10.08 -37.35
CA LEU A 185 14.75 -9.54 -36.57
C LEU A 185 14.51 -10.35 -35.29
N ALA A 186 14.46 -11.69 -35.41
CA ALA A 186 14.27 -12.56 -34.27
C ALA A 186 15.39 -12.43 -33.24
N ASP A 187 16.64 -12.34 -33.70
CA ASP A 187 17.82 -12.18 -32.84
C ASP A 187 17.87 -10.80 -32.18
N PHE A 188 17.47 -9.76 -32.92
CA PHE A 188 17.29 -8.42 -32.34
C PHE A 188 16.21 -8.41 -31.26
N LEU A 189 15.02 -8.95 -31.53
CA LEU A 189 13.93 -9.01 -30.56
C LEU A 189 14.33 -9.82 -29.31
N ARG A 190 14.98 -10.97 -29.47
CA ARG A 190 15.47 -11.76 -28.37
C ARG A 190 16.46 -10.99 -27.50
N SER A 191 17.31 -10.15 -28.08
CA SER A 191 18.25 -9.31 -27.32
C SER A 191 17.56 -8.14 -26.65
N ALA A 192 16.58 -7.51 -27.28
CA ALA A 192 15.81 -6.38 -26.74
C ALA A 192 14.88 -6.78 -25.57
N LEU A 193 14.38 -8.04 -25.56
CA LEU A 193 13.49 -8.57 -24.52
C LEU A 193 14.23 -9.15 -23.30
N ARG A 194 15.57 -9.19 -23.31
CA ARG A 194 16.34 -9.63 -22.14
C ARG A 194 16.22 -8.62 -21.00
N ASP A 195 16.46 -9.08 -19.78
CA ASP A 195 16.42 -8.21 -18.59
C ASP A 195 17.54 -7.15 -18.69
N ASN A 196 17.13 -5.92 -18.97
CA ASN A 196 18.00 -4.77 -19.21
C ASN A 196 18.32 -3.99 -17.90
N ARG A 197 18.25 -4.65 -16.73
CA ARG A 197 18.47 -3.98 -15.43
C ARG A 197 19.94 -3.87 -15.04
N SER A 198 20.80 -4.70 -15.61
CA SER A 198 22.23 -4.72 -15.30
C SER A 198 23.05 -4.07 -16.40
N LEU A 199 24.21 -3.52 -16.03
CA LEU A 199 25.19 -3.05 -16.99
C LEU A 199 25.65 -4.21 -17.89
N GLU A 200 25.93 -3.92 -19.15
CA GLU A 200 26.46 -4.89 -20.09
C GLU A 200 27.69 -4.35 -20.82
N PRO A 201 28.59 -5.22 -21.35
CA PRO A 201 29.73 -4.77 -22.12
C PRO A 201 29.26 -4.04 -23.38
N LEU A 202 29.94 -2.94 -23.73
CA LEU A 202 29.67 -2.17 -24.96
C LEU A 202 29.69 -3.04 -26.22
N SER A 203 30.54 -4.07 -26.25
CA SER A 203 30.57 -5.03 -27.36
C SER A 203 29.23 -5.74 -27.59
N ARG A 204 28.43 -5.98 -26.53
CA ARG A 204 27.09 -6.58 -26.66
C ARG A 204 26.10 -5.58 -27.25
N GLU A 205 26.13 -4.33 -26.77
CA GLU A 205 25.32 -3.24 -27.31
C GLU A 205 25.58 -3.04 -28.80
N LEU A 206 26.86 -3.01 -29.20
CA LEU A 206 27.23 -2.90 -30.60
C LEU A 206 26.80 -4.11 -31.45
N GLY A 207 26.89 -5.33 -30.91
CA GLY A 207 26.37 -6.53 -31.59
C GLY A 207 24.85 -6.49 -31.78
N ASN A 208 24.10 -5.89 -30.86
CA ASN A 208 22.66 -5.67 -31.02
C ASN A 208 22.37 -4.61 -32.09
N LEU A 209 23.23 -3.55 -32.14
CA LEU A 209 23.16 -2.53 -33.17
C LEU A 209 23.39 -3.08 -34.57
N GLU A 210 24.35 -4.00 -34.76
CA GLU A 210 24.62 -4.66 -36.02
C GLU A 210 23.38 -5.41 -36.55
N LYS A 211 22.68 -6.12 -35.68
CA LYS A 211 21.42 -6.82 -36.03
C LYS A 211 20.30 -5.85 -36.43
N TYR A 212 20.13 -4.77 -35.65
CA TYR A 212 19.17 -3.70 -35.96
C TYR A 212 19.47 -3.09 -37.33
N LEU A 213 20.75 -2.80 -37.62
CA LEU A 213 21.21 -2.25 -38.90
C LEU A 213 20.98 -3.22 -40.06
N ALA A 214 21.21 -4.52 -39.88
CA ALA A 214 20.95 -5.53 -40.93
C ALA A 214 19.50 -5.47 -41.41
N VAL A 215 18.55 -5.35 -40.48
CA VAL A 215 17.13 -5.18 -40.81
C VAL A 215 16.86 -3.85 -41.54
N GLN A 216 17.49 -2.75 -41.09
CA GLN A 216 17.32 -1.45 -41.72
C GLN A 216 17.98 -1.40 -43.11
N GLN A 217 19.13 -2.04 -43.31
CA GLN A 217 19.77 -2.16 -44.61
C GLN A 217 18.95 -2.98 -45.62
N ALA A 218 18.29 -4.07 -45.17
CA ALA A 218 17.35 -4.80 -46.01
C ALA A 218 16.17 -3.91 -46.46
N ARG A 219 15.74 -2.97 -45.60
CA ARG A 219 14.65 -2.03 -45.94
C ARG A 219 15.08 -0.91 -46.90
N PHE A 220 16.23 -0.32 -46.65
CA PHE A 220 16.67 0.90 -47.37
C PHE A 220 17.60 0.61 -48.54
N GLY A 221 18.16 -0.61 -48.59
CA GLY A 221 19.13 -1.00 -49.62
C GLY A 221 20.32 -0.08 -49.67
N GLU A 222 20.71 0.28 -50.88
CA GLU A 222 21.85 1.18 -51.16
C GLU A 222 21.67 2.62 -50.63
N ARG A 223 20.47 2.98 -50.20
CA ARG A 223 20.19 4.31 -49.63
C ARG A 223 20.73 4.49 -48.19
N LEU A 224 21.15 3.41 -47.53
CA LEU A 224 21.72 3.45 -46.18
C LEU A 224 23.10 2.80 -46.16
N THR A 225 24.09 3.56 -45.74
CA THR A 225 25.45 3.06 -45.47
C THR A 225 25.79 3.32 -44.03
N CYS A 226 26.20 2.30 -43.29
CA CYS A 226 26.58 2.43 -41.90
C CYS A 226 27.95 1.78 -41.65
N ARG A 227 28.76 2.44 -40.82
CA ARG A 227 30.04 1.95 -40.35
C ARG A 227 30.11 1.99 -38.83
N ILE A 228 30.59 0.91 -38.22
CA ILE A 228 30.84 0.85 -36.80
C ILE A 228 32.32 0.66 -36.55
N ALA A 229 32.94 1.55 -35.79
CA ALA A 229 34.31 1.48 -35.35
C ALA A 229 34.41 1.57 -33.83
N CYS A 230 35.01 0.57 -33.21
CA CYS A 230 35.13 0.51 -31.76
C CYS A 230 36.56 0.13 -31.38
N ASP A 231 37.20 0.97 -30.58
CA ASP A 231 38.51 0.72 -30.02
C ASP A 231 38.49 -0.51 -29.11
N ARG A 232 39.57 -1.27 -29.08
CA ARG A 232 39.68 -2.50 -28.26
C ARG A 232 39.41 -2.23 -26.77
N ALA A 233 39.92 -1.09 -26.27
CA ALA A 233 39.69 -0.70 -24.87
C ALA A 233 38.24 -0.37 -24.57
N ALA A 234 37.44 0.12 -25.53
CA ALA A 234 36.05 0.48 -25.35
C ALA A 234 35.11 -0.74 -25.30
N ARG A 235 35.47 -1.84 -25.96
CA ARG A 235 34.60 -3.04 -26.10
C ARG A 235 34.16 -3.65 -24.78
N GLY A 236 35.05 -3.64 -23.77
CA GLY A 236 34.82 -4.25 -22.45
C GLY A 236 34.15 -3.31 -21.44
N VAL A 237 34.01 -2.02 -21.77
CA VAL A 237 33.40 -1.05 -20.85
C VAL A 237 31.96 -1.43 -20.57
N MET A 238 31.62 -1.49 -19.29
CA MET A 238 30.25 -1.78 -18.83
C MET A 238 29.40 -0.54 -19.02
N VAL A 239 28.29 -0.67 -19.76
CA VAL A 239 27.39 0.43 -20.10
C VAL A 239 25.93 0.06 -19.77
N PRO A 240 25.06 1.04 -19.52
CA PRO A 240 23.64 0.78 -19.47
C PRO A 240 23.13 0.26 -20.83
N PRO A 241 22.27 -0.77 -20.86
CA PRO A 241 21.69 -1.26 -22.11
C PRO A 241 20.97 -0.15 -22.88
N LEU A 242 20.89 -0.25 -24.20
CA LEU A 242 20.22 0.72 -25.07
C LEU A 242 20.79 2.15 -24.93
N ILE A 243 22.13 2.28 -24.81
CA ILE A 243 22.81 3.60 -24.76
C ILE A 243 23.05 4.14 -26.17
N VAL A 244 23.31 3.29 -27.14
CA VAL A 244 23.67 3.66 -28.53
C VAL A 244 22.47 3.56 -29.47
N GLN A 245 21.57 2.61 -29.25
CA GLN A 245 20.42 2.36 -30.12
C GLN A 245 19.56 3.61 -30.36
N PRO A 246 19.14 4.41 -29.35
CA PRO A 246 18.34 5.62 -29.57
C PRO A 246 19.05 6.66 -30.45
N LEU A 247 20.36 6.71 -30.40
CA LEU A 247 21.16 7.62 -31.26
C LEU A 247 21.05 7.18 -32.70
N LEU A 248 21.21 5.89 -32.95
CA LEU A 248 21.11 5.32 -34.29
C LEU A 248 19.71 5.43 -34.87
N GLU A 249 18.68 5.19 -34.07
CA GLU A 249 17.26 5.37 -34.46
C GLU A 249 17.00 6.81 -34.90
N ASN A 250 17.47 7.78 -34.13
CA ASN A 250 17.40 9.21 -34.51
C ASN A 250 18.15 9.52 -35.80
N ALA A 251 19.39 9.00 -35.92
CA ALA A 251 20.22 9.21 -37.11
C ALA A 251 19.56 8.71 -38.40
N ILE A 252 18.88 7.53 -38.33
CA ILE A 252 18.13 6.98 -39.46
C ILE A 252 16.86 7.80 -39.72
N ALA A 253 16.04 8.06 -38.66
CA ALA A 253 14.76 8.72 -38.82
C ALA A 253 14.89 10.12 -39.42
N TYR A 254 15.80 10.92 -38.91
CA TYR A 254 16.01 12.29 -39.39
C TYR A 254 16.99 12.36 -40.60
N GLY A 255 18.00 11.52 -40.62
CA GLY A 255 18.95 11.46 -41.73
C GLY A 255 18.26 11.08 -43.06
N MET A 256 17.32 10.13 -43.03
CA MET A 256 16.56 9.75 -44.23
C MET A 256 15.72 10.90 -44.81
N GLN A 257 15.39 11.90 -44.02
CA GLN A 257 14.57 13.05 -44.44
C GLN A 257 15.43 14.22 -44.90
N THR A 258 16.68 14.34 -44.42
CA THR A 258 17.48 15.56 -44.58
C THR A 258 18.80 15.36 -45.32
N SER A 259 19.22 14.10 -45.48
CA SER A 259 20.49 13.76 -46.18
C SER A 259 20.29 13.64 -47.69
N GLU A 260 21.32 14.02 -48.41
CA GLU A 260 21.49 13.54 -49.79
C GLU A 260 21.82 12.04 -49.77
N MET A 261 21.17 11.26 -50.63
CA MET A 261 21.33 9.81 -50.62
C MET A 261 22.66 9.38 -51.25
N PRO A 262 23.32 8.38 -50.71
CA PRO A 262 22.94 7.57 -49.56
C PRO A 262 23.12 8.28 -48.20
N LEU A 263 22.21 8.02 -47.27
CA LEU A 263 22.43 8.35 -45.88
C LEU A 263 23.65 7.61 -45.36
N ARG A 264 24.63 8.34 -44.84
CA ARG A 264 25.85 7.78 -44.25
C ARG A 264 25.79 7.96 -42.76
N ILE A 265 26.05 6.88 -42.01
CA ILE A 265 26.09 6.87 -40.56
C ILE A 265 27.42 6.25 -40.12
N ASP A 266 28.13 6.96 -39.25
CA ASP A 266 29.35 6.50 -38.62
C ASP A 266 29.15 6.42 -37.10
N VAL A 267 29.29 5.21 -36.54
CA VAL A 267 29.31 4.96 -35.10
C VAL A 267 30.75 4.76 -34.66
N THR A 268 31.22 5.57 -33.73
CA THR A 268 32.58 5.41 -33.17
C THR A 268 32.54 5.30 -31.66
N ALA A 269 33.35 4.42 -31.08
CA ALA A 269 33.45 4.27 -29.63
C ALA A 269 34.96 4.23 -29.24
N LYS A 270 35.34 5.09 -28.30
CA LYS A 270 36.74 5.23 -27.82
C LYS A 270 36.75 5.45 -26.31
N VAL A 271 37.83 4.99 -25.67
CA VAL A 271 38.15 5.33 -24.29
C VAL A 271 39.35 6.26 -24.27
N HIS A 272 39.16 7.40 -23.62
CA HIS A 272 40.24 8.37 -23.40
C HIS A 272 40.14 8.97 -21.99
N ASN A 273 41.26 9.03 -21.28
CA ASN A 273 41.33 9.59 -19.91
C ASN A 273 40.26 9.04 -18.94
N GLY A 274 39.99 7.75 -18.98
CA GLY A 274 38.99 7.12 -18.10
C GLY A 274 37.52 7.38 -18.48
N GLN A 275 37.28 8.05 -19.62
CA GLN A 275 35.93 8.26 -20.15
C GLN A 275 35.70 7.43 -21.43
N LEU A 276 34.55 6.78 -21.51
CA LEU A 276 34.01 6.21 -22.73
C LEU A 276 33.29 7.31 -23.51
N SER A 277 33.66 7.52 -24.75
CA SER A 277 33.00 8.41 -25.71
C SER A 277 32.40 7.57 -26.83
N VAL A 278 31.07 7.61 -26.99
CA VAL A 278 30.37 6.99 -28.11
C VAL A 278 29.76 8.09 -28.95
N SER A 279 30.11 8.13 -30.23
CA SER A 279 29.61 9.12 -31.18
C SER A 279 28.83 8.43 -32.29
N VAL A 280 27.66 8.95 -32.61
CA VAL A 280 26.90 8.61 -33.81
C VAL A 280 26.80 9.85 -34.67
N THR A 281 27.40 9.79 -35.88
CA THR A 281 27.38 10.88 -36.84
C THR A 281 26.62 10.45 -38.07
N ASN A 282 25.65 11.24 -38.52
CA ASN A 282 24.92 11.01 -39.74
C ASN A 282 25.04 12.18 -40.70
N SER A 283 25.04 11.91 -42.02
CA SER A 283 24.86 12.95 -43.02
C SER A 283 23.45 13.58 -42.89
N GLY A 284 23.32 14.82 -43.39
CA GLY A 284 22.06 15.56 -43.34
C GLY A 284 22.09 16.76 -42.41
N ARG A 285 20.94 17.27 -42.03
CA ARG A 285 20.82 18.49 -41.24
C ARG A 285 20.05 18.22 -39.94
N TRP A 286 20.37 18.96 -38.90
CA TRP A 286 19.64 18.91 -37.64
C TRP A 286 18.20 19.41 -37.81
N VAL A 287 17.27 18.65 -37.32
CA VAL A 287 15.85 19.03 -37.20
C VAL A 287 15.52 19.22 -35.72
N SER A 288 15.19 20.44 -35.35
CA SER A 288 14.76 20.70 -33.96
C SER A 288 13.50 19.91 -33.63
N PRO A 289 13.42 19.31 -32.45
CA PRO A 289 12.21 18.62 -32.03
C PRO A 289 11.01 19.57 -32.07
N ASN A 290 9.97 19.22 -32.82
CA ASN A 290 8.70 19.93 -32.79
C ASN A 290 7.82 19.28 -31.74
N THR A 291 7.41 20.04 -30.73
CA THR A 291 6.63 19.56 -29.57
C THR A 291 5.29 18.95 -29.93
N LEU A 292 4.74 19.25 -31.10
CA LEU A 292 3.42 18.77 -31.53
C LEU A 292 3.49 17.49 -32.39
N THR A 293 4.53 17.32 -33.20
CA THR A 293 4.61 16.19 -34.16
C THR A 293 5.69 15.19 -33.79
N ASN A 294 6.71 15.62 -33.05
CA ASN A 294 7.84 14.76 -32.66
C ASN A 294 8.44 15.29 -31.34
N PRO A 295 8.04 14.78 -30.19
CA PRO A 295 8.41 15.31 -28.87
C PRO A 295 9.90 15.13 -28.52
N GLY A 296 10.73 14.56 -29.37
CA GLY A 296 12.18 14.42 -29.14
C GLY A 296 12.51 13.57 -27.88
N THR A 297 11.64 12.63 -27.55
CA THR A 297 11.69 11.89 -26.28
C THR A 297 12.92 10.99 -26.14
N GLY A 298 13.50 10.50 -27.24
CA GLY A 298 14.61 9.54 -27.21
C GLY A 298 15.87 10.09 -26.53
N LEU A 299 16.38 11.23 -26.99
CA LEU A 299 17.58 11.85 -26.42
C LEU A 299 17.33 12.44 -25.02
N ALA A 300 16.13 13.00 -24.78
CA ALA A 300 15.77 13.51 -23.45
C ALA A 300 15.69 12.37 -22.42
N THR A 301 15.10 11.25 -22.78
CA THR A 301 15.02 10.04 -21.94
C THR A 301 16.44 9.47 -21.70
N LEU A 302 17.27 9.42 -22.72
CA LEU A 302 18.66 8.97 -22.59
C LEU A 302 19.44 9.86 -21.61
N ARG A 303 19.35 11.20 -21.75
CA ARG A 303 19.98 12.15 -20.81
C ARG A 303 19.56 11.91 -19.36
N LYS A 304 18.25 11.81 -19.14
CA LYS A 304 17.72 11.55 -17.79
C LYS A 304 18.22 10.22 -17.21
N ARG A 305 18.24 9.17 -18.04
CA ARG A 305 18.68 7.83 -17.61
C ARG A 305 20.18 7.81 -17.30
N LEU A 306 21.01 8.42 -18.14
CA LEU A 306 22.45 8.52 -17.91
C LEU A 306 22.78 9.34 -16.67
N GLY A 307 22.09 10.45 -16.43
CA GLY A 307 22.25 11.24 -15.20
C GLY A 307 21.95 10.45 -13.93
N LEU A 308 20.97 9.53 -13.98
CA LEU A 308 20.64 8.66 -12.85
C LEU A 308 21.65 7.52 -12.63
N LEU A 309 22.23 6.96 -13.70
CA LEU A 309 23.08 5.77 -13.64
C LEU A 309 24.56 6.08 -13.57
N ALA A 310 25.00 7.14 -14.23
CA ALA A 310 26.41 7.52 -14.35
C ALA A 310 26.75 8.87 -13.69
N GLY A 311 25.76 9.50 -13.05
CA GLY A 311 25.96 10.76 -12.31
C GLY A 311 26.27 11.97 -13.20
N PRO A 312 26.82 13.05 -12.60
CA PRO A 312 27.06 14.32 -13.30
C PRO A 312 28.16 14.27 -14.37
N GLU A 313 28.96 13.23 -14.37
CA GLU A 313 30.04 13.04 -15.36
C GLU A 313 29.53 12.52 -16.71
N ALA A 314 28.27 12.07 -16.76
CA ALA A 314 27.65 11.64 -18.00
C ALA A 314 27.09 12.83 -18.79
N SER A 315 27.36 12.86 -20.09
CA SER A 315 26.85 13.91 -20.97
C SER A 315 26.32 13.35 -22.29
N VAL A 316 25.33 14.05 -22.86
CA VAL A 316 24.81 13.82 -24.22
C VAL A 316 24.82 15.16 -24.93
N GLN A 317 25.67 15.29 -25.88
CA GLN A 317 25.87 16.51 -26.69
C GLN A 317 25.39 16.26 -28.12
N VAL A 318 24.81 17.30 -28.74
CA VAL A 318 24.42 17.29 -30.15
C VAL A 318 25.20 18.42 -30.83
N ASP A 319 25.94 18.07 -31.86
CA ASP A 319 26.67 19.01 -32.69
C ASP A 319 26.09 18.99 -34.12
N PRO A 320 25.32 20.03 -34.51
CA PRO A 320 24.79 20.19 -35.85
C PRO A 320 25.86 20.87 -36.72
N GLY A 321 26.68 20.09 -37.39
CA GLY A 321 27.66 20.61 -38.36
C GLY A 321 27.04 20.93 -39.72
N GLU A 322 27.87 21.44 -40.62
CA GLU A 322 27.49 21.67 -42.01
C GLU A 322 27.42 20.35 -42.78
N GLY A 323 26.18 19.89 -43.07
CA GLY A 323 25.93 18.66 -43.81
C GLY A 323 26.00 17.37 -43.00
N PHE A 324 26.19 17.47 -41.69
CA PHE A 324 26.15 16.32 -40.78
C PHE A 324 25.53 16.68 -39.43
N VAL A 325 25.13 15.66 -38.69
CA VAL A 325 24.73 15.77 -37.31
C VAL A 325 25.49 14.74 -36.49
N GLN A 326 26.16 15.17 -35.43
CA GLN A 326 26.85 14.29 -34.50
C GLN A 326 26.15 14.31 -33.16
N VAL A 327 25.87 13.14 -32.60
CA VAL A 327 25.46 12.98 -31.21
C VAL A 327 26.56 12.25 -30.46
N LEU A 328 27.11 12.88 -29.44
CA LEU A 328 28.18 12.38 -28.59
C LEU A 328 27.63 12.04 -27.21
N VAL A 329 27.84 10.81 -26.78
CA VAL A 329 27.60 10.35 -25.41
C VAL A 329 28.92 10.11 -24.73
N GLN A 330 29.07 10.69 -23.54
CA GLN A 330 30.27 10.47 -22.71
C GLN A 330 29.83 9.93 -21.35
N VAL A 331 30.51 8.89 -20.88
CA VAL A 331 30.25 8.26 -19.56
C VAL A 331 31.59 7.82 -18.96
N PRO A 332 31.74 7.75 -17.64
CA PRO A 332 32.90 7.13 -17.02
C PRO A 332 33.08 5.69 -17.53
N ALA A 333 34.34 5.32 -17.81
CA ALA A 333 34.64 3.96 -18.28
C ALA A 333 34.47 2.89 -17.18
N ASP A 334 34.40 3.31 -15.92
CA ASP A 334 34.10 2.47 -14.76
C ASP A 334 32.81 2.94 -14.06
N LEU A 335 31.68 2.48 -14.55
CA LEU A 335 30.38 2.73 -13.94
C LEU A 335 30.11 1.83 -12.72
N THR A 336 30.91 0.80 -12.49
CA THR A 336 30.73 -0.10 -11.34
C THR A 336 31.12 0.57 -10.04
N ALA A 337 32.01 1.58 -10.09
CA ALA A 337 32.42 2.38 -8.95
C ALA A 337 31.40 3.46 -8.54
N ALA A 338 30.45 3.80 -9.42
CA ALA A 338 29.47 4.87 -9.23
C ALA A 338 28.11 4.39 -8.70
N SER A 339 27.93 3.11 -8.39
CA SER A 339 26.70 2.63 -7.73
C SER A 339 26.55 3.30 -6.37
N PRO A 340 25.43 4.00 -6.10
CA PRO A 340 25.15 4.48 -4.74
C PRO A 340 25.14 3.27 -3.81
N SER A 341 25.98 3.30 -2.77
CA SER A 341 25.94 2.33 -1.69
C SER A 341 24.50 2.21 -1.20
N GLU A 342 23.93 1.00 -1.21
CA GLU A 342 22.65 0.72 -0.57
C GLU A 342 22.68 1.32 0.85
N PRO A 343 21.59 2.00 1.28
CA PRO A 343 21.52 2.48 2.65
C PRO A 343 21.59 1.27 3.57
N ASN A 344 22.64 1.24 4.38
CA ASN A 344 22.89 0.22 5.40
C ASN A 344 21.67 0.11 6.34
N PRO A 345 20.95 -1.04 6.43
CA PRO A 345 19.73 -1.17 7.25
C PRO A 345 20.00 -1.26 8.75
N SER A 346 21.18 -0.90 9.24
CA SER A 346 21.57 -1.05 10.64
C SER A 346 21.88 0.27 11.35
N THR A 347 20.90 1.20 11.41
CA THR A 347 20.91 2.25 12.43
C THR A 347 19.53 2.30 13.06
N PRO A 348 19.33 1.76 14.29
CA PRO A 348 18.09 1.97 15.02
C PRO A 348 18.02 3.44 15.44
N GLU A 349 17.04 4.18 14.95
CA GLU A 349 16.65 5.48 15.50
C GLU A 349 16.25 5.30 16.96
N LEU A 350 17.07 5.84 17.84
CA LEU A 350 16.73 6.11 19.24
C LEU A 350 15.70 7.25 19.25
N VAL A 351 14.42 6.87 19.41
CA VAL A 351 13.35 7.82 19.75
C VAL A 351 13.48 8.15 21.23
N SER A 352 13.84 9.38 21.51
CA SER A 352 13.71 10.03 22.83
C SER A 352 12.31 10.63 23.00
#